data_069b0efabd75bb3e203c42ce276cc119
#
_entry.id   069b0efabd75bb3e203c42ce276cc119
#
_cell.length_a   1.000
_cell.length_b   1.000
_cell.length_c   1.000
_cell.angle_alpha   90.00
_cell.angle_beta   90.00
_cell.angle_gamma   90.00
#
_symmetry.space_group_name_H-M   'P 1'
#
loop_
_entity.id
_entity.type
_entity.pdbx_description
1 polymer ?
#
loop_
_entity_poly.entity_id
_entity_poly.type
_entity_poly.pdbx_seq_one_letter_code
_entity_poly.pdbx_strand_id
1 'polypeptide(L)'
;LLNCAGAWAGALAAQFNEPVPMYSGHPAMLVTEPLPMFMDVSTGVEGGGIYARQVARGNCVLGGGQGFAIDPARARPGQAAVLDILRNAVELYPPLAGAQAIRTWSGTEGYLPDREPVLGPSLTQPGLLHGFGFAGAGFQIGPAAGEALAEWVCTGASLISLEAFSIGRFRQPPIPLTATEPVSNVIPLHRGRSSL
;
A
#
# COMPACT_ATOMS: atom_id res chain seq x y z
N LEU A 1 -0.19 20.04 -15.40
CA LEU A 1 0.67 18.90 -15.04
C LEU A 1 0.04 18.10 -13.91
N LEU A 2 0.08 16.76 -13.99
CA LEU A 2 -0.38 15.89 -12.91
C LEU A 2 0.78 15.00 -12.44
N ASN A 3 1.18 15.14 -11.17
CA ASN A 3 2.22 14.34 -10.56
C ASN A 3 1.64 13.02 -10.01
N CYS A 4 1.69 11.97 -10.79
CA CYS A 4 1.33 10.61 -10.42
C CYS A 4 2.56 9.69 -10.40
N ALA A 5 3.73 10.20 -10.01
CA ALA A 5 4.99 9.49 -10.12
C ALA A 5 5.24 8.43 -9.01
N GLY A 6 4.22 8.02 -8.25
CA GLY A 6 4.29 6.95 -7.26
C GLY A 6 5.39 7.20 -6.22
N ALA A 7 6.30 6.25 -6.05
CA ALA A 7 7.41 6.35 -5.09
C ALA A 7 8.40 7.50 -5.39
N TRP A 8 8.40 8.04 -6.60
CA TRP A 8 9.27 9.16 -7.02
C TRP A 8 8.58 10.52 -6.95
N ALA A 9 7.29 10.54 -6.63
CA ALA A 9 6.48 11.76 -6.65
C ALA A 9 6.95 12.81 -5.65
N GLY A 10 7.47 12.39 -4.49
CA GLY A 10 8.00 13.31 -3.48
C GLY A 10 9.23 14.08 -3.97
N ALA A 11 10.12 13.43 -4.73
CA ALA A 11 11.27 14.08 -5.34
C ALA A 11 10.82 15.09 -6.42
N LEU A 12 9.77 14.77 -7.17
CA LEU A 12 9.19 15.70 -8.14
C LEU A 12 8.50 16.88 -7.45
N ALA A 13 7.72 16.64 -6.39
CA ALA A 13 7.09 17.72 -5.63
C ALA A 13 8.12 18.69 -5.01
N ALA A 14 9.25 18.17 -4.53
CA ALA A 14 10.33 18.99 -4.00
C ALA A 14 10.93 19.98 -5.02
N GLN A 15 10.91 19.64 -6.32
CA GLN A 15 11.36 20.56 -7.39
C GLN A 15 10.44 21.80 -7.53
N PHE A 16 9.21 21.69 -7.04
CA PHE A 16 8.23 22.77 -6.98
C PHE A 16 8.12 23.41 -5.60
N ASN A 17 9.13 23.26 -4.73
CA ASN A 17 9.15 23.74 -3.35
C ASN A 17 8.03 23.16 -2.46
N GLU A 18 7.66 21.93 -2.73
CA GLU A 18 6.66 21.17 -1.96
C GLU A 18 7.24 19.83 -1.46
N PRO A 19 8.31 19.86 -0.63
CA PRO A 19 8.88 18.65 -0.09
C PRO A 19 7.88 17.95 0.84
N VAL A 20 7.82 16.62 0.76
CA VAL A 20 7.01 15.77 1.63
C VAL A 20 7.88 14.70 2.28
N PRO A 21 7.58 14.27 3.51
CA PRO A 21 8.35 13.25 4.24
C PRO A 21 8.02 11.84 3.74
N MET A 22 8.15 11.61 2.42
CA MET A 22 7.83 10.35 1.78
C MET A 22 9.00 9.36 1.88
N TYR A 23 8.68 8.11 2.21
CA TYR A 23 9.64 7.01 2.21
C TYR A 23 9.16 5.87 1.30
N SER A 24 10.10 5.01 0.87
CA SER A 24 9.79 3.88 0.01
C SER A 24 9.57 2.61 0.82
N GLY A 25 8.50 1.88 0.49
CA GLY A 25 8.27 0.51 0.92
C GLY A 25 8.37 -0.45 -0.27
N HIS A 26 8.55 -1.72 0.03
CA HIS A 26 8.76 -2.74 -1.01
C HIS A 26 7.87 -3.96 -0.76
N PRO A 27 6.53 -3.84 -0.91
CA PRO A 27 5.63 -4.95 -0.66
C PRO A 27 6.00 -6.16 -1.51
N ALA A 28 6.04 -7.32 -0.84
CA ALA A 28 6.32 -8.59 -1.48
C ALA A 28 5.03 -9.29 -1.89
N MET A 29 5.06 -9.90 -3.06
CA MET A 29 3.94 -10.60 -3.67
C MET A 29 4.37 -11.99 -4.12
N LEU A 30 3.37 -12.90 -4.14
CA LEU A 30 3.51 -14.26 -4.60
C LEU A 30 2.27 -14.68 -5.39
N VAL A 31 2.43 -15.53 -6.39
CA VAL A 31 1.32 -16.18 -7.08
C VAL A 31 1.55 -17.68 -7.11
N THR A 32 0.46 -18.43 -6.86
CA THR A 32 0.45 -19.90 -6.90
C THR A 32 0.15 -20.45 -8.30
N GLU A 33 0.34 -21.74 -8.47
CA GLU A 33 -0.30 -22.50 -9.54
C GLU A 33 -1.83 -22.37 -9.49
N PRO A 34 -2.55 -22.72 -10.56
CA PRO A 34 -4.01 -22.78 -10.53
C PRO A 34 -4.51 -23.85 -9.58
N LEU A 35 -5.47 -23.49 -8.72
CA LEU A 35 -6.15 -24.37 -7.78
C LEU A 35 -7.66 -24.37 -8.06
N PRO A 36 -8.42 -25.39 -7.64
CA PRO A 36 -9.86 -25.31 -7.59
C PRO A 36 -10.32 -24.04 -6.88
N MET A 37 -11.41 -23.44 -7.32
CA MET A 37 -11.94 -22.21 -6.71
C MET A 37 -12.41 -22.49 -5.27
N PHE A 38 -11.93 -21.72 -4.34
CA PHE A 38 -12.33 -21.75 -2.93
C PHE A 38 -12.40 -20.34 -2.30
N MET A 39 -11.99 -19.32 -3.05
CA MET A 39 -11.96 -17.93 -2.60
C MET A 39 -12.64 -17.08 -3.67
N ASP A 40 -13.82 -16.58 -3.41
CA ASP A 40 -14.65 -15.78 -4.31
C ASP A 40 -14.56 -14.28 -4.03
N VAL A 41 -13.95 -13.90 -2.90
CA VAL A 41 -13.71 -12.50 -2.49
C VAL A 41 -12.24 -12.26 -2.21
N SER A 42 -11.79 -11.02 -2.39
CA SER A 42 -10.47 -10.59 -1.90
C SER A 42 -10.53 -10.43 -0.38
N THR A 43 -9.54 -10.93 0.31
CA THR A 43 -9.45 -10.91 1.77
C THR A 43 -8.15 -10.29 2.23
N GLY A 44 -8.13 -9.75 3.43
CA GLY A 44 -6.93 -9.24 4.08
C GLY A 44 -7.11 -9.27 5.60
N VAL A 45 -5.99 -9.41 6.29
CA VAL A 45 -5.94 -9.32 7.75
C VAL A 45 -5.59 -7.88 8.11
N GLU A 46 -6.28 -7.33 9.10
CA GLU A 46 -5.96 -6.02 9.64
C GLU A 46 -4.48 -5.96 10.07
N GLY A 47 -3.81 -4.84 9.77
CA GLY A 47 -2.37 -4.72 9.96
C GLY A 47 -1.52 -5.22 8.78
N GLY A 48 -2.14 -5.80 7.73
CA GLY A 48 -1.47 -6.10 6.46
C GLY A 48 -0.55 -7.33 6.47
N GLY A 49 -0.70 -8.21 7.47
CA GLY A 49 0.14 -9.41 7.60
C GLY A 49 -0.03 -10.41 6.44
N ILE A 50 -1.22 -10.44 5.85
CA ILE A 50 -1.53 -11.20 4.63
C ILE A 50 -2.73 -10.57 3.94
N TYR A 51 -2.73 -10.56 2.63
CA TYR A 51 -3.89 -10.35 1.78
C TYR A 51 -3.85 -11.32 0.62
N ALA A 52 -5.03 -11.74 0.17
CA ALA A 52 -5.19 -12.81 -0.79
C ALA A 52 -6.38 -12.58 -1.70
N ARG A 53 -6.25 -13.04 -2.95
CA ARG A 53 -7.35 -13.19 -3.88
C ARG A 53 -7.10 -14.37 -4.80
N GLN A 54 -8.15 -15.04 -5.22
CA GLN A 54 -8.07 -16.05 -6.27
C GLN A 54 -8.65 -15.48 -7.57
N VAL A 55 -7.92 -15.64 -8.66
CA VAL A 55 -8.38 -15.17 -9.98
C VAL A 55 -9.15 -16.28 -10.70
N ALA A 56 -9.93 -15.93 -11.73
CA ALA A 56 -10.80 -16.86 -12.45
C ALA A 56 -10.08 -18.10 -13.00
N ARG A 57 -8.78 -18.03 -13.28
CA ARG A 57 -7.95 -19.16 -13.70
C ARG A 57 -7.54 -20.10 -12.57
N GLY A 58 -7.89 -19.78 -11.33
CA GLY A 58 -7.56 -20.57 -10.14
C GLY A 58 -6.28 -20.16 -9.41
N ASN A 59 -5.43 -19.30 -9.98
CA ASN A 59 -4.22 -18.84 -9.30
C ASN A 59 -4.58 -17.96 -8.10
N CYS A 60 -3.91 -18.17 -6.95
CA CYS A 60 -4.01 -17.29 -5.80
C CYS A 60 -2.88 -16.26 -5.84
N VAL A 61 -3.23 -14.98 -5.75
CA VAL A 61 -2.29 -13.86 -5.60
C VAL A 61 -2.25 -13.47 -4.14
N LEU A 62 -1.09 -13.55 -3.53
CA LEU A 62 -0.84 -13.36 -2.10
C LEU A 62 0.16 -12.23 -1.88
N GLY A 63 -0.02 -11.44 -0.85
CA GLY A 63 0.90 -10.40 -0.44
C GLY A 63 0.86 -10.17 1.06
N GLY A 64 1.79 -9.41 1.61
CA GLY A 64 1.77 -9.08 3.03
C GLY A 64 3.12 -9.01 3.72
N GLY A 65 4.20 -9.30 3.03
CA GLY A 65 5.56 -9.11 3.53
C GLY A 65 6.23 -7.88 2.93
N GLN A 66 7.36 -7.49 3.48
CA GLN A 66 8.23 -6.45 2.93
C GLN A 66 9.48 -7.07 2.31
N GLY A 67 9.75 -6.73 1.07
CA GLY A 67 10.99 -7.03 0.38
C GLY A 67 12.06 -5.97 0.67
N PHE A 68 13.00 -5.82 -0.25
CA PHE A 68 14.08 -4.83 -0.14
C PHE A 68 14.43 -4.22 -1.50
N ALA A 69 14.94 -2.99 -1.46
CA ALA A 69 15.44 -2.31 -2.65
C ALA A 69 16.75 -2.96 -3.13
N ILE A 70 16.91 -3.13 -4.45
CA ILE A 70 18.20 -3.39 -5.08
C ILE A 70 18.84 -2.06 -5.47
N ASP A 71 18.02 -1.16 -5.99
CA ASP A 71 18.36 0.21 -6.35
C ASP A 71 17.09 1.08 -6.25
N PRO A 72 17.16 2.39 -6.50
CA PRO A 72 16.01 3.28 -6.37
C PRO A 72 14.78 2.91 -7.23
N ALA A 73 14.97 2.10 -8.28
CA ALA A 73 13.90 1.72 -9.21
C ALA A 73 13.44 0.27 -9.08
N ARG A 74 14.23 -0.59 -8.44
CA ARG A 74 13.97 -2.03 -8.41
C ARG A 74 13.98 -2.59 -6.99
N ALA A 75 13.07 -3.53 -6.76
CA ALA A 75 12.97 -4.25 -5.48
C ALA A 75 12.92 -5.77 -5.69
N ARG A 76 13.20 -6.50 -4.63
CA ARG A 76 13.07 -7.96 -4.55
C ARG A 76 12.29 -8.36 -3.31
N PRO A 77 11.50 -9.46 -3.37
CA PRO A 77 10.67 -9.86 -2.24
C PRO A 77 11.48 -10.39 -1.04
N GLY A 78 12.68 -10.92 -1.24
CA GLY A 78 13.44 -11.54 -0.17
C GLY A 78 12.85 -12.86 0.34
N GLN A 79 13.71 -13.73 0.85
CA GLN A 79 13.29 -15.06 1.32
C GLN A 79 12.39 -14.97 2.55
N ALA A 80 12.72 -14.12 3.52
CA ALA A 80 11.95 -13.97 4.76
C ALA A 80 10.50 -13.54 4.47
N ALA A 81 10.30 -12.51 3.63
CA ALA A 81 8.98 -12.04 3.24
C ALA A 81 8.16 -13.14 2.54
N VAL A 82 8.78 -13.91 1.64
CA VAL A 82 8.10 -15.02 0.96
C VAL A 82 7.67 -16.11 1.95
N LEU A 83 8.54 -16.48 2.90
CA LEU A 83 8.20 -17.48 3.92
C LEU A 83 7.08 -16.99 4.85
N ASP A 84 7.06 -15.72 5.21
CA ASP A 84 6.00 -15.13 6.02
C ASP A 84 4.65 -15.11 5.28
N ILE A 85 4.65 -14.73 3.99
CA ILE A 85 3.47 -14.81 3.13
C ILE A 85 2.93 -16.25 3.09
N LEU A 86 3.79 -17.23 2.84
CA LEU A 86 3.38 -18.64 2.75
C LEU A 86 2.82 -19.16 4.07
N ARG A 87 3.47 -18.85 5.21
CA ARG A 87 3.00 -19.25 6.53
C ARG A 87 1.62 -18.68 6.84
N ASN A 88 1.48 -17.37 6.70
CA ASN A 88 0.23 -16.66 6.98
C ASN A 88 -0.90 -17.09 6.02
N ALA A 89 -0.56 -17.36 4.76
CA ALA A 89 -1.51 -17.82 3.76
C ALA A 89 -2.07 -19.21 4.10
N VAL A 90 -1.22 -20.15 4.52
CA VAL A 90 -1.64 -21.50 4.91
C VAL A 90 -2.45 -21.48 6.21
N GLU A 91 -2.08 -20.59 7.16
CA GLU A 91 -2.86 -20.42 8.40
C GLU A 91 -4.28 -19.90 8.10
N LEU A 92 -4.42 -18.94 7.19
CA LEU A 92 -5.71 -18.38 6.81
C LEU A 92 -6.50 -19.29 5.86
N TYR A 93 -5.81 -19.98 4.95
CA TYR A 93 -6.38 -20.83 3.92
C TYR A 93 -5.63 -22.17 3.85
N PRO A 94 -6.01 -23.16 4.67
CA PRO A 94 -5.37 -24.48 4.69
C PRO A 94 -5.22 -25.18 3.33
N PRO A 95 -6.13 -24.98 2.34
CA PRO A 95 -5.96 -25.55 1.00
C PRO A 95 -4.68 -25.11 0.28
N LEU A 96 -4.04 -24.01 0.72
CA LEU A 96 -2.78 -23.54 0.15
C LEU A 96 -1.54 -24.34 0.60
N ALA A 97 -1.67 -25.23 1.59
CA ALA A 97 -0.53 -25.98 2.14
C ALA A 97 0.20 -26.85 1.09
N GLY A 98 -0.52 -27.35 0.07
CA GLY A 98 0.04 -28.15 -1.02
C GLY A 98 0.33 -27.37 -2.29
N ALA A 99 0.04 -26.07 -2.32
CA ALA A 99 0.13 -25.25 -3.52
C ALA A 99 1.59 -24.88 -3.85
N GLN A 100 1.93 -24.88 -5.13
CA GLN A 100 3.22 -24.45 -5.60
C GLN A 100 3.22 -22.94 -5.90
N ALA A 101 4.21 -22.23 -5.34
CA ALA A 101 4.46 -20.85 -5.72
C ALA A 101 5.19 -20.82 -7.08
N ILE A 102 4.59 -20.19 -8.08
CA ILE A 102 5.17 -20.14 -9.43
C ILE A 102 5.90 -18.84 -9.74
N ARG A 103 5.63 -17.77 -8.98
CA ARG A 103 6.34 -16.50 -9.11
C ARG A 103 6.25 -15.67 -7.83
N THR A 104 7.35 -14.95 -7.55
CA THR A 104 7.40 -13.90 -6.54
C THR A 104 7.89 -12.60 -7.18
N TRP A 105 7.42 -11.46 -6.67
CA TRP A 105 7.90 -10.14 -7.09
C TRP A 105 7.74 -9.12 -5.97
N SER A 106 8.36 -7.98 -6.14
CA SER A 106 8.19 -6.81 -5.29
C SER A 106 8.23 -5.56 -6.15
N GLY A 107 7.54 -4.52 -5.73
CA GLY A 107 7.57 -3.20 -6.32
C GLY A 107 8.11 -2.17 -5.33
N THR A 108 8.27 -0.93 -5.80
CA THR A 108 8.58 0.21 -4.94
C THR A 108 7.33 1.07 -4.82
N GLU A 109 6.85 1.28 -3.61
CA GLU A 109 5.70 2.12 -3.30
C GLU A 109 6.10 3.31 -2.44
N GLY A 110 5.41 4.44 -2.62
CA GLY A 110 5.59 5.62 -1.79
C GLY A 110 4.63 5.63 -0.60
N TYR A 111 5.18 5.84 0.59
CA TYR A 111 4.46 5.96 1.84
C TYR A 111 4.68 7.32 2.46
N LEU A 112 3.64 7.86 3.06
CA LEU A 112 3.68 9.06 3.87
C LEU A 112 3.47 8.68 5.35
N PRO A 113 3.96 9.46 6.32
CA PRO A 113 3.88 9.10 7.74
C PRO A 113 2.46 8.86 8.26
N ASP A 114 1.49 9.61 7.73
CA ASP A 114 0.07 9.48 8.05
C ASP A 114 -0.65 8.38 7.24
N ARG A 115 0.05 7.76 6.28
CA ARG A 115 -0.45 6.75 5.36
C ARG A 115 -1.58 7.21 4.44
N GLU A 116 -1.89 8.49 4.41
CA GLU A 116 -2.89 9.09 3.53
C GLU A 116 -2.23 9.65 2.26
N PRO A 117 -2.88 9.55 1.10
CA PRO A 117 -2.32 10.08 -0.14
C PRO A 117 -2.29 11.62 -0.14
N VAL A 118 -1.42 12.18 -0.98
CA VAL A 118 -1.54 13.57 -1.41
C VAL A 118 -2.41 13.60 -2.65
N LEU A 119 -3.55 14.31 -2.57
CA LEU A 119 -4.47 14.54 -3.68
C LEU A 119 -4.82 16.02 -3.77
N GLY A 120 -4.80 16.58 -4.97
CA GLY A 120 -5.27 17.93 -5.23
C GLY A 120 -4.22 18.89 -5.75
N PRO A 121 -4.51 20.20 -5.76
CA PRO A 121 -3.65 21.20 -6.36
C PRO A 121 -2.38 21.45 -5.55
N SER A 122 -1.31 21.77 -6.28
CA SER A 122 -0.10 22.35 -5.71
C SER A 122 -0.42 23.71 -5.08
N LEU A 123 0.23 24.02 -3.98
CA LEU A 123 0.11 25.32 -3.30
C LEU A 123 1.17 26.35 -3.77
N THR A 124 2.13 25.91 -4.59
CA THR A 124 3.22 26.76 -5.09
C THR A 124 3.17 26.97 -6.59
N GLN A 125 2.62 26.01 -7.33
CA GLN A 125 2.67 26.02 -8.79
C GLN A 125 1.26 25.91 -9.39
N PRO A 126 0.71 27.01 -9.94
CA PRO A 126 -0.54 26.96 -10.66
C PRO A 126 -0.52 25.94 -11.81
N GLY A 127 -1.58 25.15 -11.97
CA GLY A 127 -1.70 24.14 -13.01
C GLY A 127 -0.94 22.83 -12.73
N LEU A 128 -0.35 22.68 -11.54
CA LEU A 128 0.16 21.41 -11.05
C LEU A 128 -0.81 20.79 -10.05
N LEU A 129 -1.15 19.50 -10.25
CA LEU A 129 -1.89 18.68 -9.30
C LEU A 129 -1.04 17.49 -8.87
N HIS A 130 -1.34 16.96 -7.71
CA HIS A 130 -0.69 15.79 -7.13
C HIS A 130 -1.67 14.65 -6.93
N GLY A 131 -1.21 13.39 -7.16
CA GLY A 131 -1.91 12.16 -6.90
C GLY A 131 -0.92 11.06 -6.57
N PHE A 132 -0.44 10.98 -5.31
CA PHE A 132 0.59 10.02 -4.91
C PHE A 132 0.54 9.66 -3.42
N GLY A 133 1.36 8.68 -3.01
CA GLY A 133 1.54 8.31 -1.61
C GLY A 133 0.43 7.44 -1.03
N PHE A 134 -0.15 6.56 -1.83
CA PHE A 134 -1.32 5.75 -1.46
C PHE A 134 -1.06 4.64 -0.44
N ALA A 135 0.16 4.43 0.00
CA ALA A 135 0.52 3.54 1.12
C ALA A 135 -0.07 2.11 1.03
N GLY A 136 -0.08 1.52 -0.17
CA GLY A 136 -0.64 0.19 -0.43
C GLY A 136 -2.14 0.17 -0.80
N ALA A 137 -2.89 1.24 -0.56
CA ALA A 137 -4.33 1.30 -0.84
C ALA A 137 -4.66 1.77 -2.27
N GLY A 138 -3.65 2.10 -3.09
CA GLY A 138 -3.83 2.76 -4.39
C GLY A 138 -4.73 2.01 -5.36
N PHE A 139 -4.72 0.68 -5.35
CA PHE A 139 -5.57 -0.11 -6.24
C PHE A 139 -7.06 0.06 -5.92
N GLN A 140 -7.44 0.09 -4.64
CA GLN A 140 -8.84 0.23 -4.22
C GLN A 140 -9.36 1.65 -4.42
N ILE A 141 -8.56 2.66 -4.04
CA ILE A 141 -9.01 4.06 -4.05
C ILE A 141 -8.65 4.81 -5.34
N GLY A 142 -7.81 4.22 -6.19
CA GLY A 142 -7.36 4.82 -7.45
C GLY A 142 -8.48 5.33 -8.37
N PRO A 143 -9.58 4.56 -8.58
CA PRO A 143 -10.69 5.06 -9.41
C PRO A 143 -11.32 6.35 -8.88
N ALA A 144 -11.64 6.42 -7.59
CA ALA A 144 -12.23 7.61 -6.98
C ALA A 144 -11.24 8.80 -6.94
N ALA A 145 -9.96 8.52 -6.64
CA ALA A 145 -8.92 9.54 -6.69
C ALA A 145 -8.72 10.08 -8.11
N GLY A 146 -8.75 9.20 -9.11
CA GLY A 146 -8.66 9.57 -10.51
C GLY A 146 -9.82 10.44 -10.97
N GLU A 147 -11.05 10.10 -10.57
CA GLU A 147 -12.27 10.88 -10.84
C GLU A 147 -12.17 12.27 -10.22
N ALA A 148 -11.84 12.37 -8.93
CA ALA A 148 -11.70 13.63 -8.23
C ALA A 148 -10.64 14.55 -8.86
N LEU A 149 -9.51 13.99 -9.29
CA LEU A 149 -8.45 14.74 -9.97
C LEU A 149 -8.86 15.16 -11.38
N ALA A 150 -9.61 14.33 -12.11
CA ALA A 150 -10.16 14.66 -13.43
C ALA A 150 -11.19 15.79 -13.34
N GLU A 151 -12.10 15.73 -12.36
CA GLU A 151 -13.06 16.82 -12.08
C GLU A 151 -12.30 18.12 -11.82
N TRP A 152 -11.27 18.08 -10.97
CA TRP A 152 -10.47 19.26 -10.68
C TRP A 152 -9.81 19.85 -11.93
N VAL A 153 -9.25 18.99 -12.80
CA VAL A 153 -8.66 19.45 -14.07
C VAL A 153 -9.68 20.12 -14.97
N CYS A 154 -10.90 19.59 -15.03
CA CYS A 154 -11.95 20.06 -15.95
C CYS A 154 -12.70 21.29 -15.42
N THR A 155 -12.93 21.39 -14.10
CA THR A 155 -13.84 22.36 -13.51
C THR A 155 -13.20 23.27 -12.45
N GLY A 156 -12.00 22.95 -12.00
CA GLY A 156 -11.32 23.64 -10.90
C GLY A 156 -11.79 23.23 -9.50
N ALA A 157 -12.64 22.21 -9.40
CA ALA A 157 -13.15 21.67 -8.13
C ALA A 157 -13.43 20.17 -8.26
N SER A 158 -13.60 19.48 -7.14
CA SER A 158 -14.09 18.11 -7.10
C SER A 158 -15.32 18.01 -6.20
N LEU A 159 -16.21 17.08 -6.50
CA LEU A 159 -17.38 16.76 -5.66
C LEU A 159 -16.94 16.16 -4.31
N ILE A 160 -15.81 15.46 -4.30
CA ILE A 160 -15.21 14.94 -3.07
C ILE A 160 -14.24 15.99 -2.53
N SER A 161 -14.35 16.34 -1.25
CA SER A 161 -13.38 17.23 -0.61
C SER A 161 -11.99 16.62 -0.60
N LEU A 162 -11.03 17.33 -1.17
CA LEU A 162 -9.60 16.94 -1.18
C LEU A 162 -8.80 17.66 -0.08
N GLU A 163 -9.43 18.43 0.78
CA GLU A 163 -8.77 19.27 1.78
C GLU A 163 -7.89 18.44 2.74
N ALA A 164 -8.41 17.32 3.23
CA ALA A 164 -7.67 16.42 4.12
C ALA A 164 -6.44 15.80 3.45
N PHE A 165 -6.44 15.71 2.13
CA PHE A 165 -5.35 15.13 1.32
C PHE A 165 -4.41 16.19 0.76
N SER A 166 -4.59 17.46 1.12
CA SER A 166 -3.74 18.56 0.64
C SER A 166 -2.27 18.32 1.00
N ILE A 167 -1.37 18.62 0.06
CA ILE A 167 0.09 18.62 0.30
C ILE A 167 0.49 19.59 1.41
N GLY A 168 -0.34 20.62 1.65
CA GLY A 168 -0.13 21.64 2.66
C GLY A 168 -0.08 21.10 4.09
N ARG A 169 -0.67 19.92 4.36
CA ARG A 169 -0.64 19.31 5.69
C ARG A 169 0.77 19.00 6.20
N PHE A 170 1.74 18.88 5.30
CA PHE A 170 3.15 18.67 5.65
C PHE A 170 3.96 19.96 5.81
N ARG A 171 3.36 21.13 5.54
CA ARG A 171 4.01 22.44 5.75
C ARG A 171 3.90 22.97 7.17
N GLN A 172 2.98 22.43 7.97
CA GLN A 172 2.89 22.77 9.38
C GLN A 172 4.06 22.12 10.15
N PRO A 173 4.68 22.79 11.10
CA PRO A 173 5.60 22.12 12.01
C PRO A 173 4.82 20.94 12.64
N PRO A 174 5.44 19.76 12.81
CA PRO A 174 4.75 18.63 13.39
C PRO A 174 4.12 19.07 14.70
N ILE A 175 2.80 18.91 14.82
CA ILE A 175 2.14 19.01 16.11
C ILE A 175 2.92 18.05 17.00
N PRO A 176 3.53 18.53 18.13
CA PRO A 176 4.25 17.62 18.98
C PRO A 176 3.27 16.52 19.36
N LEU A 177 3.55 15.31 18.90
CA LEU A 177 2.85 14.12 19.34
C LEU A 177 3.05 14.09 20.85
N THR A 178 2.08 14.59 21.60
CA THR A 178 1.97 14.22 23.02
C THR A 178 2.01 12.72 23.00
N ALA A 179 3.05 12.18 23.63
CA ALA A 179 3.37 10.77 23.61
C ALA A 179 2.11 9.94 23.91
N THR A 180 1.38 9.60 22.88
CA THR A 180 0.43 8.50 22.93
C THR A 180 1.29 7.26 22.93
N GLU A 181 1.18 6.52 24.01
CA GLU A 181 1.86 5.25 24.24
C GLU A 181 1.89 4.39 22.97
N PRO A 182 2.97 3.62 22.75
CA PRO A 182 3.02 2.71 21.63
C PRO A 182 1.83 1.77 21.74
N VAL A 183 0.96 1.78 20.74
CA VAL A 183 -0.11 0.77 20.60
C VAL A 183 0.60 -0.55 20.36
N SER A 184 0.93 -1.24 21.44
CA SER A 184 1.36 -2.63 21.40
C SER A 184 0.12 -3.50 21.24
N ASN A 185 -0.47 -3.50 20.07
CA ASN A 185 -1.51 -4.44 19.70
C ASN A 185 -0.91 -5.59 18.88
N VAL A 186 0.08 -6.24 19.46
CA VAL A 186 0.32 -7.64 19.16
C VAL A 186 -0.63 -8.41 20.07
N ILE A 187 -1.78 -8.79 19.56
CA ILE A 187 -2.64 -9.78 20.23
C ILE A 187 -1.86 -11.10 20.18
N PRO A 188 -1.38 -11.64 21.31
CA PRO A 188 -0.76 -12.95 21.29
C PRO A 188 -1.84 -13.97 20.96
N LEU A 189 -1.70 -14.67 19.85
CA LEU A 189 -2.50 -15.86 19.55
C LEU A 189 -2.33 -16.84 20.71
N HIS A 190 -3.40 -17.05 21.45
CA HIS A 190 -3.46 -18.03 22.50
C HIS A 190 -3.12 -19.42 21.90
N ARG A 191 -1.94 -19.93 22.21
CA ARG A 191 -1.64 -21.36 22.05
C ARG A 191 -2.53 -22.11 23.01
N GLY A 192 -3.65 -22.64 22.53
CA GLY A 192 -4.41 -23.64 23.24
C GLY A 192 -3.52 -24.85 23.53
N ARG A 193 -3.19 -25.07 24.79
CA ARG A 193 -2.61 -26.34 25.23
C ARG A 193 -3.72 -27.36 25.08
N SER A 194 -3.62 -28.27 24.14
CA SER A 194 -4.36 -29.53 24.17
C SER A 194 -3.67 -30.42 25.19
N SER A 195 -4.29 -30.55 26.35
CA SER A 195 -4.11 -31.69 27.22
C SER A 195 -5.02 -32.83 26.69
N LEU A 196 -4.42 -33.84 26.11
CA LEU A 196 -4.64 -35.29 26.29
C LEU A 196 -3.71 -36.03 25.33
#